data_661454f930ddea416907a83d0e3626f9
#
_entry.id   661454f930ddea416907a83d0e3626f9
#
_cell.length_a   1.000
_cell.length_b   1.000
_cell.length_c   1.000
_cell.angle_alpha   90.00
_cell.angle_beta   90.00
_cell.angle_gamma   90.00
#
_symmetry.space_group_name_H-M   'P 1'
#
loop_
_entity.id
_entity.type
_entity.pdbx_description
1 polymer ?
#
loop_
_entity_poly.entity_id
_entity_poly.type
_entity_poly.pdbx_seq_one_letter_code
_entity_poly.pdbx_strand_id
1 'polypeptide(L)'
;LTLLCEDPSVRGAEDWFRRQLFKWKYFPADMILPPYFPVQKIMHSTGIGITVEEHTIATEAENHIISHEYFDQLAEPEDLEKLTPPVISYDKEETMRRYEKLANVFGDILPVRVVGHSSYITMWDEIARYRGVTPLLMDLIERPEHSHAIVSKLAEFEKSKSAQMEALGLFEIQPLEIHCTSALTSDLPGEYDGGIVKRSQVWGRGMAQIFGSVSKDMHEEFDINYMK
;
A
#
# COMPACT_ATOMS: atom_id res chain seq x y z
N LEU A 1 -5.62 -23.06 7.12
CA LEU A 1 -6.67 -22.78 8.14
C LEU A 1 -8.03 -23.11 7.55
N THR A 2 -8.79 -24.03 8.20
CA THR A 2 -10.17 -24.33 7.79
C THR A 2 -11.08 -23.28 8.40
N LEU A 3 -11.64 -22.40 7.57
CA LEU A 3 -12.59 -21.37 7.99
C LEU A 3 -14.01 -21.96 7.99
N LEU A 4 -14.80 -21.64 9.01
CA LEU A 4 -16.15 -22.17 9.24
C LEU A 4 -17.27 -21.18 8.88
N CYS A 5 -17.00 -19.87 8.96
CA CYS A 5 -17.98 -18.85 8.61
C CYS A 5 -18.26 -18.84 7.10
N GLU A 6 -19.53 -18.85 6.72
CA GLU A 6 -19.95 -18.81 5.32
C GLU A 6 -20.04 -17.37 4.77
N ASP A 7 -20.48 -16.43 5.61
CA ASP A 7 -20.57 -15.01 5.23
C ASP A 7 -19.18 -14.42 4.96
N PRO A 8 -18.93 -13.85 3.77
CA PRO A 8 -17.59 -13.41 3.37
C PRO A 8 -16.95 -12.39 4.31
N SER A 9 -17.75 -11.47 4.88
CA SER A 9 -17.21 -10.44 5.79
C SER A 9 -16.81 -11.05 7.13
N VAL A 10 -17.65 -11.92 7.69
CA VAL A 10 -17.37 -12.62 8.95
C VAL A 10 -16.26 -13.66 8.76
N ARG A 11 -16.20 -14.30 7.59
CA ARG A 11 -15.13 -15.23 7.22
C ARG A 11 -13.76 -14.53 7.18
N GLY A 12 -13.69 -13.29 6.70
CA GLY A 12 -12.47 -12.49 6.75
C GLY A 12 -12.04 -12.16 8.19
N ALA A 13 -12.99 -11.86 9.06
CA ALA A 13 -12.69 -11.67 10.48
C ALA A 13 -12.23 -12.97 11.17
N GLU A 14 -12.85 -14.12 10.85
CA GLU A 14 -12.40 -15.42 11.34
C GLU A 14 -10.96 -15.71 10.92
N ASP A 15 -10.60 -15.48 9.66
CA ASP A 15 -9.23 -15.66 9.17
C ASP A 15 -8.25 -14.79 9.95
N TRP A 16 -8.59 -13.50 10.16
CA TRP A 16 -7.77 -12.58 10.95
C TRP A 16 -7.55 -13.11 12.38
N PHE A 17 -8.60 -13.49 13.10
CA PHE A 17 -8.49 -14.04 14.46
C PHE A 17 -7.66 -15.31 14.51
N ARG A 18 -7.91 -16.24 13.58
CA ARG A 18 -7.14 -17.50 13.53
C ARG A 18 -5.67 -17.28 13.23
N ARG A 19 -5.32 -16.30 12.38
CA ARG A 19 -3.94 -15.92 12.13
C ARG A 19 -3.28 -15.30 13.35
N GLN A 20 -3.97 -14.44 14.11
CA GLN A 20 -3.43 -13.89 15.36
C GLN A 20 -3.17 -15.01 16.38
N LEU A 21 -4.12 -15.91 16.59
CA LEU A 21 -3.96 -17.05 17.50
C LEU A 21 -2.83 -17.99 17.05
N PHE A 22 -2.69 -18.22 15.74
CA PHE A 22 -1.60 -19.03 15.19
C PHE A 22 -0.24 -18.38 15.41
N LYS A 23 -0.11 -17.10 15.11
CA LYS A 23 1.12 -16.34 15.37
C LYS A 23 1.49 -16.38 16.84
N TRP A 24 0.54 -16.11 17.72
CA TRP A 24 0.76 -16.15 19.17
C TRP A 24 1.24 -17.52 19.66
N LYS A 25 0.66 -18.57 19.14
CA LYS A 25 0.98 -19.95 19.57
C LYS A 25 2.34 -20.44 19.06
N TYR A 26 2.68 -20.15 17.82
CA TYR A 26 3.82 -20.77 17.14
C TYR A 26 4.99 -19.82 16.89
N PHE A 27 4.75 -18.51 16.87
CA PHE A 27 5.73 -17.47 16.62
C PHE A 27 5.57 -16.31 17.62
N PRO A 28 5.75 -16.57 18.94
CA PRO A 28 5.54 -15.57 20.00
C PRO A 28 6.71 -14.56 20.04
N ALA A 29 6.93 -13.87 18.93
CA ALA A 29 7.90 -12.78 18.83
C ALA A 29 7.24 -11.44 19.18
N ASP A 30 7.83 -10.30 18.80
CA ASP A 30 7.37 -8.94 19.07
C ASP A 30 6.01 -8.65 18.39
N MET A 31 4.95 -9.23 18.94
CA MET A 31 3.62 -9.19 18.40
C MET A 31 2.77 -8.16 19.16
N ILE A 32 2.22 -7.19 18.44
CA ILE A 32 1.27 -6.23 18.99
C ILE A 32 -0.14 -6.66 18.60
N LEU A 33 -0.98 -6.92 19.61
CA LEU A 33 -2.40 -7.18 19.44
C LEU A 33 -3.19 -5.93 19.80
N PRO A 34 -3.92 -5.31 18.88
CA PRO A 34 -4.76 -4.19 19.22
C PRO A 34 -5.95 -4.64 20.07
N PRO A 35 -6.41 -3.81 21.03
CA PRO A 35 -7.60 -4.10 21.83
C PRO A 35 -8.90 -3.87 21.04
N TYR A 36 -8.89 -4.01 19.74
CA TYR A 36 -10.02 -3.82 18.84
C TYR A 36 -9.80 -4.58 17.53
N PHE A 37 -10.91 -4.87 16.84
CA PHE A 37 -10.85 -5.37 15.45
C PHE A 37 -10.87 -4.18 14.47
N PRO A 38 -9.90 -4.08 13.54
CA PRO A 38 -9.85 -2.97 12.59
C PRO A 38 -10.77 -3.19 11.39
N VAL A 39 -11.60 -2.20 11.08
CA VAL A 39 -12.33 -2.09 9.80
C VAL A 39 -11.74 -0.94 9.02
N GLN A 40 -11.04 -1.25 7.93
CA GLN A 40 -10.36 -0.23 7.15
C GLN A 40 -11.35 0.61 6.33
N LYS A 41 -11.14 1.94 6.28
CA LYS A 41 -11.86 2.85 5.39
C LYS A 41 -11.70 2.37 3.95
N ILE A 42 -12.81 2.27 3.22
CA ILE A 42 -12.79 1.80 1.83
C ILE A 42 -12.43 2.95 0.91
N MET A 43 -11.27 2.83 0.32
CA MET A 43 -10.72 3.80 -0.61
C MET A 43 -10.71 3.20 -2.02
N HIS A 44 -11.17 4.00 -2.99
CA HIS A 44 -11.04 3.67 -4.41
C HIS A 44 -10.10 4.64 -5.09
N SER A 45 -9.43 4.17 -6.13
CA SER A 45 -8.54 4.96 -6.98
C SER A 45 -8.83 4.65 -8.44
N THR A 46 -8.79 5.67 -9.29
CA THR A 46 -8.90 5.47 -10.75
C THR A 46 -7.64 4.86 -11.37
N GLY A 47 -6.56 4.71 -10.58
CA GLY A 47 -5.26 4.33 -11.13
C GLY A 47 -4.56 5.51 -11.83
N ILE A 48 -3.48 5.19 -12.54
CA ILE A 48 -2.61 6.18 -13.19
C ILE A 48 -2.82 6.31 -14.70
N GLY A 49 -3.96 5.85 -15.22
CA GLY A 49 -4.31 5.93 -16.66
C GLY A 49 -3.95 4.68 -17.46
N ILE A 50 -3.04 3.87 -16.97
CA ILE A 50 -2.66 2.57 -17.56
C ILE A 50 -2.86 1.45 -16.54
N THR A 51 -3.04 0.22 -17.01
CA THR A 51 -3.12 -0.99 -16.19
C THR A 51 -1.92 -1.87 -16.46
N VAL A 52 -1.52 -2.66 -15.46
CA VAL A 52 -0.42 -3.61 -15.65
C VAL A 52 -0.82 -4.66 -16.68
N GLU A 53 -0.01 -4.79 -17.72
CA GLU A 53 -0.10 -5.87 -18.70
C GLU A 53 1.00 -6.86 -18.42
N GLU A 54 0.64 -8.12 -18.22
CA GLU A 54 1.59 -9.16 -17.86
C GLU A 54 1.24 -10.52 -18.46
N HIS A 55 2.28 -11.32 -18.66
CA HIS A 55 2.16 -12.73 -18.90
C HIS A 55 2.55 -13.49 -17.64
N THR A 56 1.70 -14.38 -17.19
CA THR A 56 1.95 -15.18 -15.99
C THR A 56 2.26 -16.63 -16.37
N ILE A 57 3.29 -17.20 -15.76
CA ILE A 57 3.68 -18.59 -15.94
C ILE A 57 3.55 -19.29 -14.59
N ALA A 58 2.62 -20.23 -14.51
CA ALA A 58 2.51 -21.16 -13.38
C ALA A 58 3.35 -22.41 -13.70
N THR A 59 4.26 -22.77 -12.82
CA THR A 59 5.11 -23.98 -12.99
C THR A 59 4.34 -25.26 -12.73
N GLU A 60 3.32 -25.22 -11.86
CA GLU A 60 2.47 -26.35 -11.50
C GLU A 60 1.04 -25.86 -11.23
N ALA A 61 0.03 -26.65 -11.62
CA ALA A 61 -1.39 -26.30 -11.49
C ALA A 61 -1.85 -26.06 -10.02
N GLU A 62 -1.18 -26.69 -9.06
CA GLU A 62 -1.48 -26.57 -7.63
C GLU A 62 -0.58 -25.55 -6.90
N ASN A 63 0.41 -24.98 -7.60
CA ASN A 63 1.33 -24.01 -7.05
C ASN A 63 0.76 -22.60 -7.22
N HIS A 64 0.54 -21.91 -6.11
CA HIS A 64 0.08 -20.51 -6.10
C HIS A 64 1.21 -19.50 -6.37
N ILE A 65 2.46 -19.95 -6.55
CA ILE A 65 3.59 -19.12 -6.92
C ILE A 65 3.65 -19.05 -8.44
N ILE A 66 3.43 -17.87 -8.98
CA ILE A 66 3.48 -17.58 -10.42
C ILE A 66 4.61 -16.62 -10.72
N SER A 67 5.28 -16.82 -11.85
CA SER A 67 6.20 -15.84 -12.41
C SER A 67 5.42 -14.81 -13.21
N HIS A 68 5.89 -13.57 -13.16
CA HIS A 68 5.31 -12.43 -13.88
C HIS A 68 6.33 -11.90 -14.90
N GLU A 69 5.91 -11.76 -16.14
CA GLU A 69 6.64 -11.05 -17.18
C GLU A 69 5.81 -9.82 -17.57
N TYR A 70 6.27 -8.63 -17.22
CA TYR A 70 5.57 -7.38 -17.46
C TYR A 70 5.86 -6.85 -18.85
N PHE A 71 4.82 -6.42 -19.56
CA PHE A 71 4.95 -5.75 -20.84
C PHE A 71 5.35 -4.29 -20.65
N ASP A 72 6.27 -3.86 -21.49
CA ASP A 72 6.79 -2.51 -21.48
C ASP A 72 5.77 -1.51 -22.07
N GLN A 73 5.22 -0.67 -21.23
CA GLN A 73 4.25 0.35 -21.59
C GLN A 73 4.81 1.78 -21.46
N LEU A 74 6.07 1.91 -21.01
CA LEU A 74 6.74 3.18 -20.76
C LEU A 74 8.10 3.23 -21.49
N ALA A 75 8.17 2.66 -22.69
CA ALA A 75 9.40 2.55 -23.48
C ALA A 75 9.90 3.89 -23.99
N GLU A 76 8.98 4.78 -24.39
CA GLU A 76 9.30 6.03 -25.04
C GLU A 76 8.79 7.24 -24.24
N PRO A 77 9.42 8.41 -24.37
CA PRO A 77 8.98 9.62 -23.67
C PRO A 77 7.50 9.96 -23.87
N GLU A 78 6.97 9.70 -25.08
CA GLU A 78 5.57 9.94 -25.46
C GLU A 78 4.59 9.05 -24.65
N ASP A 79 5.04 7.89 -24.18
CA ASP A 79 4.23 6.99 -23.36
C ASP A 79 3.80 7.64 -22.04
N LEU A 80 4.58 8.61 -21.56
CA LEU A 80 4.23 9.36 -20.35
C LEU A 80 2.96 10.21 -20.50
N GLU A 81 2.53 10.50 -21.72
CA GLU A 81 1.28 11.22 -21.98
C GLU A 81 0.05 10.37 -21.64
N LYS A 82 0.18 9.05 -21.60
CA LYS A 82 -0.87 8.11 -21.20
C LYS A 82 -1.14 8.16 -19.69
N LEU A 83 -0.18 8.65 -18.91
CA LEU A 83 -0.27 8.69 -17.46
C LEU A 83 -1.12 9.88 -17.00
N THR A 84 -2.10 9.59 -16.17
CA THR A 84 -3.00 10.58 -15.57
C THR A 84 -2.99 10.49 -14.04
N PRO A 85 -3.09 11.62 -13.32
CA PRO A 85 -3.09 11.59 -11.86
C PRO A 85 -4.30 10.81 -11.34
N PRO A 86 -4.13 9.98 -10.29
CA PRO A 86 -5.22 9.23 -9.71
C PRO A 86 -6.23 10.15 -9.03
N VAL A 87 -7.51 9.79 -9.16
CA VAL A 87 -8.60 10.37 -8.38
C VAL A 87 -8.95 9.40 -7.26
N ILE A 88 -8.92 9.89 -6.02
CA ILE A 88 -9.21 9.11 -4.83
C ILE A 88 -10.63 9.41 -4.34
N SER A 89 -11.36 8.37 -3.97
CA SER A 89 -12.65 8.51 -3.33
C SER A 89 -12.76 7.62 -2.08
N TYR A 90 -13.62 8.03 -1.15
CA TYR A 90 -13.91 7.31 0.09
C TYR A 90 -15.33 6.78 0.07
N ASP A 91 -15.49 5.46 0.09
CA ASP A 91 -16.79 4.81 0.27
C ASP A 91 -17.12 4.71 1.76
N LYS A 92 -17.69 5.80 2.28
CA LYS A 92 -18.08 5.90 3.68
C LYS A 92 -19.25 4.98 4.01
N GLU A 93 -20.20 4.83 3.10
CA GLU A 93 -21.40 4.01 3.29
C GLU A 93 -21.02 2.54 3.47
N GLU A 94 -20.26 1.99 2.54
CA GLU A 94 -19.80 0.61 2.62
C GLU A 94 -18.86 0.39 3.82
N THR A 95 -18.03 1.36 4.16
CA THR A 95 -17.18 1.31 5.37
C THR A 95 -18.03 1.16 6.62
N MET A 96 -19.07 1.98 6.77
CA MET A 96 -19.97 1.93 7.94
C MET A 96 -20.82 0.65 7.94
N ARG A 97 -21.28 0.21 6.79
CA ARG A 97 -22.00 -1.06 6.66
C ARG A 97 -21.17 -2.26 7.15
N ARG A 98 -19.88 -2.30 6.80
CA ARG A 98 -18.95 -3.34 7.29
C ARG A 98 -18.71 -3.23 8.78
N TYR A 99 -18.50 -2.01 9.26
CA TYR A 99 -18.34 -1.74 10.70
C TYR A 99 -19.54 -2.23 11.51
N GLU A 100 -20.74 -1.79 11.16
CA GLU A 100 -21.98 -2.16 11.87
C GLU A 100 -22.22 -3.67 11.87
N LYS A 101 -22.01 -4.31 10.72
CA LYS A 101 -22.13 -5.75 10.60
C LYS A 101 -21.21 -6.50 11.57
N LEU A 102 -19.92 -6.17 11.61
CA LEU A 102 -18.95 -6.84 12.46
C LEU A 102 -19.14 -6.46 13.94
N ALA A 103 -19.51 -5.22 14.24
CA ALA A 103 -19.85 -4.79 15.58
C ALA A 103 -21.06 -5.57 16.14
N ASN A 104 -22.06 -5.85 15.31
CA ASN A 104 -23.21 -6.66 15.70
C ASN A 104 -22.87 -8.14 15.91
N VAL A 105 -21.84 -8.67 15.26
CA VAL A 105 -21.46 -10.09 15.37
C VAL A 105 -20.62 -10.37 16.62
N PHE A 106 -19.65 -9.51 16.95
CA PHE A 106 -18.72 -9.74 18.06
C PHE A 106 -18.27 -8.49 18.82
N GLY A 107 -18.91 -7.34 18.61
CA GLY A 107 -18.55 -6.08 19.25
C GLY A 107 -18.71 -6.06 20.77
N ASP A 108 -19.48 -6.98 21.34
CA ASP A 108 -19.60 -7.24 22.78
C ASP A 108 -18.41 -8.02 23.36
N ILE A 109 -17.65 -8.73 22.50
CA ILE A 109 -16.46 -9.49 22.89
C ILE A 109 -15.19 -8.67 22.66
N LEU A 110 -15.07 -8.06 21.48
CA LEU A 110 -13.95 -7.22 21.09
C LEU A 110 -14.47 -5.99 20.35
N PRO A 111 -14.15 -4.76 20.82
CA PRO A 111 -14.57 -3.55 20.13
C PRO A 111 -14.15 -3.57 18.66
N VAL A 112 -15.01 -3.06 17.79
CA VAL A 112 -14.70 -2.84 16.37
C VAL A 112 -14.38 -1.37 16.16
N ARG A 113 -13.33 -1.05 15.43
CA ARG A 113 -12.91 0.34 15.15
C ARG A 113 -12.72 0.56 13.68
N VAL A 114 -13.26 1.65 13.13
CA VAL A 114 -12.92 2.12 11.80
C VAL A 114 -11.53 2.74 11.85
N VAL A 115 -10.61 2.25 11.00
CA VAL A 115 -9.23 2.70 10.90
C VAL A 115 -8.94 3.27 9.51
N GLY A 116 -8.01 4.21 9.45
CA GLY A 116 -7.55 4.80 8.19
C GLY A 116 -6.40 4.01 7.55
N HIS A 117 -5.72 4.66 6.61
CA HIS A 117 -4.59 4.13 5.88
C HIS A 117 -3.28 4.74 6.36
N SER A 118 -2.19 3.99 6.29
CA SER A 118 -0.83 4.51 6.36
C SER A 118 -0.35 4.97 4.98
N SER A 119 0.65 5.84 4.95
CA SER A 119 1.32 6.23 3.71
C SER A 119 2.33 5.15 3.32
N TYR A 120 2.21 4.60 2.11
CA TYR A 120 3.11 3.61 1.56
C TYR A 120 3.42 3.96 0.11
N ILE A 121 4.69 4.26 -0.18
CA ILE A 121 5.16 4.79 -1.46
C ILE A 121 6.21 3.84 -2.03
N THR A 122 5.96 3.30 -3.23
CA THR A 122 6.80 2.29 -3.90
C THR A 122 6.95 2.61 -5.38
N MET A 123 7.33 3.84 -5.69
CA MET A 123 7.32 4.33 -7.09
C MET A 123 8.08 3.41 -8.04
N TRP A 124 9.30 3.00 -7.69
CA TRP A 124 10.12 2.17 -8.57
C TRP A 124 9.62 0.73 -8.70
N ASP A 125 9.05 0.17 -7.65
CA ASP A 125 8.44 -1.16 -7.72
C ASP A 125 7.16 -1.13 -8.59
N GLU A 126 6.42 0.00 -8.57
CA GLU A 126 5.31 0.22 -9.50
C GLU A 126 5.79 0.45 -10.94
N ILE A 127 6.83 1.28 -11.15
CA ILE A 127 7.42 1.50 -12.48
C ILE A 127 7.87 0.17 -13.09
N ALA A 128 8.45 -0.73 -12.30
CA ALA A 128 8.89 -2.05 -12.77
C ALA A 128 7.75 -2.89 -13.36
N ARG A 129 6.52 -2.68 -12.89
CA ARG A 129 5.33 -3.39 -13.41
C ARG A 129 4.83 -2.83 -14.75
N TYR A 130 5.19 -1.60 -15.09
CA TYR A 130 4.80 -0.95 -16.35
C TYR A 130 5.94 -0.90 -17.38
N ARG A 131 7.19 -0.93 -16.91
CA ARG A 131 8.39 -0.84 -17.77
C ARG A 131 9.09 -2.18 -17.95
N GLY A 132 8.91 -3.11 -17.01
CA GLY A 132 9.74 -4.30 -16.88
C GLY A 132 11.06 -4.01 -16.14
N VAL A 133 11.59 -5.02 -15.47
CA VAL A 133 12.75 -4.88 -14.58
C VAL A 133 14.03 -4.58 -15.35
N THR A 134 14.31 -5.35 -16.38
CA THR A 134 15.56 -5.22 -17.15
C THR A 134 15.68 -3.87 -17.85
N PRO A 135 14.69 -3.42 -18.67
CA PRO A 135 14.79 -2.12 -19.32
C PRO A 135 14.81 -0.96 -18.32
N LEU A 136 14.08 -1.06 -17.17
CA LEU A 136 14.14 -0.07 -16.11
C LEU A 136 15.56 0.12 -15.59
N LEU A 137 16.26 -0.96 -15.24
CA LEU A 137 17.63 -0.89 -14.70
C LEU A 137 18.65 -0.41 -15.76
N MET A 138 18.44 -0.76 -17.02
CA MET A 138 19.28 -0.26 -18.12
C MET A 138 19.10 1.25 -18.32
N ASP A 139 17.86 1.75 -18.23
CA ASP A 139 17.54 3.16 -18.39
C ASP A 139 18.20 4.06 -17.34
N LEU A 140 18.48 3.57 -16.15
CA LEU A 140 19.22 4.35 -15.13
C LEU A 140 20.61 4.78 -15.62
N ILE A 141 21.20 4.04 -16.59
CA ILE A 141 22.53 4.27 -17.15
C ILE A 141 22.44 4.85 -18.56
N GLU A 142 21.62 4.25 -19.40
CA GLU A 142 21.58 4.56 -20.83
C GLU A 142 20.66 5.75 -21.15
N ARG A 143 19.58 5.94 -20.34
CA ARG A 143 18.58 7.00 -20.55
C ARG A 143 18.15 7.64 -19.22
N PRO A 144 19.09 8.19 -18.41
CA PRO A 144 18.78 8.73 -17.08
C PRO A 144 17.68 9.80 -17.11
N GLU A 145 17.61 10.62 -18.15
CA GLU A 145 16.58 11.65 -18.30
C GLU A 145 15.18 11.05 -18.42
N HIS A 146 15.05 9.90 -19.10
CA HIS A 146 13.79 9.18 -19.21
C HIS A 146 13.37 8.60 -17.84
N SER A 147 14.32 8.00 -17.13
CA SER A 147 14.10 7.53 -15.74
C SER A 147 13.64 8.65 -14.81
N HIS A 148 14.30 9.80 -14.87
CA HIS A 148 13.91 10.98 -14.11
C HIS A 148 12.51 11.48 -14.50
N ALA A 149 12.15 11.48 -15.77
CA ALA A 149 10.83 11.91 -16.23
C ALA A 149 9.72 10.99 -15.70
N ILE A 150 9.92 9.66 -15.73
CA ILE A 150 8.96 8.70 -15.21
C ILE A 150 8.76 8.89 -13.70
N VAL A 151 9.84 8.86 -12.92
CA VAL A 151 9.73 8.93 -11.45
C VAL A 151 9.22 10.30 -10.98
N SER A 152 9.59 11.38 -11.65
CA SER A 152 9.08 12.72 -11.36
C SER A 152 7.56 12.78 -11.50
N LYS A 153 7.03 12.19 -12.56
CA LYS A 153 5.59 12.16 -12.81
C LYS A 153 4.85 11.32 -11.75
N LEU A 154 5.40 10.19 -11.37
CA LEU A 154 4.82 9.37 -10.30
C LEU A 154 4.91 10.06 -8.93
N ALA A 155 5.99 10.76 -8.64
CA ALA A 155 6.13 11.54 -7.41
C ALA A 155 5.06 12.63 -7.29
N GLU A 156 4.73 13.32 -8.39
CA GLU A 156 3.62 14.27 -8.43
C GLU A 156 2.26 13.57 -8.19
N PHE A 157 2.07 12.38 -8.74
CA PHE A 157 0.85 11.59 -8.50
C PHE A 157 0.73 11.16 -7.04
N GLU A 158 1.81 10.72 -6.40
CA GLU A 158 1.81 10.37 -4.98
C GLU A 158 1.55 11.60 -4.08
N LYS A 159 2.10 12.77 -4.42
CA LYS A 159 1.77 14.04 -3.73
C LYS A 159 0.28 14.38 -3.86
N SER A 160 -0.28 14.26 -5.07
CA SER A 160 -1.70 14.49 -5.33
C SER A 160 -2.59 13.50 -4.57
N LYS A 161 -2.28 12.21 -4.65
CA LYS A 161 -2.98 11.13 -3.94
C LYS A 161 -2.98 11.38 -2.43
N SER A 162 -1.82 11.68 -1.86
CA SER A 162 -1.66 11.98 -0.44
C SER A 162 -2.47 13.21 0.00
N ALA A 163 -2.52 14.27 -0.84
CA ALA A 163 -3.36 15.44 -0.57
C ALA A 163 -4.85 15.11 -0.58
N GLN A 164 -5.30 14.28 -1.52
CA GLN A 164 -6.69 13.82 -1.58
C GLN A 164 -7.04 12.92 -0.38
N MET A 165 -6.13 12.03 0.03
CA MET A 165 -6.33 11.19 1.23
C MET A 165 -6.47 12.03 2.50
N GLU A 166 -5.67 13.08 2.66
CA GLU A 166 -5.79 14.04 3.77
C GLU A 166 -7.16 14.73 3.74
N ALA A 167 -7.55 15.30 2.59
CA ALA A 167 -8.81 16.03 2.45
C ALA A 167 -10.04 15.13 2.73
N LEU A 168 -9.96 13.85 2.39
CA LEU A 168 -11.00 12.85 2.62
C LEU A 168 -10.95 12.23 4.04
N GLY A 169 -9.98 12.60 4.87
CA GLY A 169 -9.79 12.04 6.20
C GLY A 169 -9.48 10.54 6.18
N LEU A 170 -8.68 10.10 5.22
CA LEU A 170 -8.39 8.67 5.03
C LEU A 170 -7.18 8.19 5.84
N PHE A 171 -6.34 9.06 6.37
CA PHE A 171 -5.17 8.65 7.13
C PHE A 171 -5.51 8.09 8.51
N GLU A 172 -4.67 7.16 8.98
CA GLU A 172 -4.68 6.64 10.35
C GLU A 172 -3.57 7.33 11.15
N ILE A 173 -3.95 7.90 12.30
CA ILE A 173 -3.02 8.61 13.18
C ILE A 173 -2.01 7.68 13.84
N GLN A 174 -2.45 6.46 14.15
CA GLN A 174 -1.64 5.41 14.77
C GLN A 174 -1.89 4.10 14.04
N PRO A 175 -1.26 3.88 12.87
CA PRO A 175 -1.42 2.63 12.15
C PRO A 175 -0.88 1.47 13.00
N LEU A 176 -1.56 0.32 12.91
CA LEU A 176 -1.14 -0.89 13.61
C LEU A 176 0.17 -1.44 13.05
N GLU A 177 0.33 -1.30 11.76
CA GLU A 177 1.53 -1.69 11.05
C GLU A 177 1.70 -0.86 9.77
N ILE A 178 2.93 -0.68 9.36
CA ILE A 178 3.27 -0.19 8.02
C ILE A 178 4.16 -1.26 7.40
N HIS A 179 3.61 -2.01 6.44
CA HIS A 179 4.24 -3.19 5.85
C HIS A 179 4.55 -4.25 6.92
N CYS A 180 5.82 -4.49 7.24
CA CYS A 180 6.26 -5.47 8.24
C CYS A 180 6.70 -4.82 9.58
N THR A 181 6.49 -3.53 9.74
CA THR A 181 6.82 -2.79 10.96
C THR A 181 5.56 -2.61 11.79
N SER A 182 5.52 -3.25 12.96
CA SER A 182 4.37 -3.23 13.88
C SER A 182 4.55 -2.31 15.08
N ALA A 183 5.74 -1.76 15.29
CA ALA A 183 6.03 -0.82 16.36
C ALA A 183 6.51 0.51 15.77
N LEU A 184 5.78 1.59 16.08
CA LEU A 184 6.09 2.95 15.66
C LEU A 184 6.31 3.79 16.91
N THR A 185 7.20 4.80 16.80
CA THR A 185 7.41 5.73 17.91
C THR A 185 6.22 6.67 18.06
N SER A 186 6.10 7.31 19.23
CA SER A 186 5.08 8.32 19.50
C SER A 186 5.50 9.76 19.15
N ASP A 187 6.62 9.91 18.44
CA ASP A 187 7.14 11.24 18.05
C ASP A 187 6.22 11.97 17.06
N LEU A 188 5.49 11.22 16.26
CA LEU A 188 4.34 11.68 15.50
C LEU A 188 3.07 11.06 16.10
N PRO A 189 1.98 11.77 16.10
CA PRO A 189 1.66 13.02 15.38
C PRO A 189 1.93 14.30 16.17
N GLY A 190 2.56 14.27 17.31
CA GLY A 190 2.60 15.39 18.22
C GLY A 190 1.21 15.65 18.84
N GLU A 191 0.79 16.92 18.94
CA GLU A 191 -0.55 17.24 19.40
C GLU A 191 -1.57 16.97 18.30
N TYR A 192 -2.52 16.06 18.56
CA TYR A 192 -3.65 15.74 17.71
C TYR A 192 -4.95 16.15 18.37
N ASP A 193 -5.70 17.03 17.71
CA ASP A 193 -6.94 17.65 18.23
C ASP A 193 -8.22 16.82 17.98
N GLY A 194 -8.08 15.63 17.39
CA GLY A 194 -9.22 14.76 17.04
C GLY A 194 -9.87 15.08 15.69
N GLY A 195 -9.33 16.04 14.93
CA GLY A 195 -9.83 16.42 13.60
C GLY A 195 -9.37 15.52 12.47
N ILE A 196 -9.24 16.09 11.28
CA ILE A 196 -8.67 15.40 10.10
C ILE A 196 -7.18 15.19 10.33
N VAL A 197 -6.73 13.95 10.19
CA VAL A 197 -5.31 13.59 10.30
C VAL A 197 -4.54 14.14 9.10
N LYS A 198 -3.51 14.95 9.37
CA LYS A 198 -2.67 15.57 8.34
C LYS A 198 -1.54 14.65 7.91
N ARG A 199 -1.05 14.80 6.69
CA ARG A 199 0.13 14.09 6.17
C ARG A 199 1.35 14.22 7.07
N SER A 200 1.56 15.39 7.67
CA SER A 200 2.67 15.68 8.60
C SER A 200 2.53 14.99 9.97
N GLN A 201 1.40 14.35 10.26
CA GLN A 201 1.12 13.69 11.53
C GLN A 201 1.17 12.17 11.43
N VAL A 202 1.52 11.61 10.28
CA VAL A 202 1.51 10.16 10.07
C VAL A 202 2.87 9.64 9.68
N TRP A 203 3.19 8.45 10.17
CA TRP A 203 4.31 7.69 9.66
C TRP A 203 3.98 7.13 8.28
N GLY A 204 4.96 7.20 7.40
CA GLY A 204 4.93 6.59 6.09
C GLY A 204 6.11 5.66 5.87
N ARG A 205 6.04 4.86 4.82
CA ARG A 205 7.15 4.04 4.35
C ARG A 205 7.40 4.31 2.88
N GLY A 206 8.65 4.65 2.55
CA GLY A 206 9.17 4.65 1.19
C GLY A 206 9.99 3.39 0.94
N MET A 207 9.88 2.81 -0.25
CA MET A 207 10.62 1.60 -0.61
C MET A 207 10.83 1.53 -2.12
N ALA A 208 12.03 1.08 -2.51
CA ALA A 208 12.37 0.68 -3.86
C ALA A 208 13.10 -0.67 -3.80
N GLN A 209 12.36 -1.79 -3.70
CA GLN A 209 12.95 -3.13 -3.62
C GLN A 209 13.77 -3.46 -4.86
N ILE A 210 13.33 -2.99 -6.02
CA ILE A 210 14.01 -3.18 -7.28
C ILE A 210 15.44 -2.59 -7.29
N PHE A 211 15.71 -1.63 -6.42
CA PHE A 211 17.02 -0.98 -6.29
C PHE A 211 18.00 -1.71 -5.38
N GLY A 212 17.68 -2.91 -4.93
CA GLY A 212 18.61 -3.73 -4.14
C GLY A 212 19.94 -4.06 -4.82
N SER A 213 20.04 -3.87 -6.15
CA SER A 213 21.24 -4.12 -6.97
C SER A 213 21.90 -2.86 -7.54
N VAL A 214 21.34 -1.67 -7.29
CA VAL A 214 21.95 -0.41 -7.75
C VAL A 214 22.91 0.18 -6.71
N SER A 215 23.79 1.11 -7.13
CA SER A 215 24.70 1.80 -6.22
C SER A 215 23.94 2.72 -5.26
N LYS A 216 24.59 3.06 -4.12
CA LYS A 216 24.05 4.04 -3.18
C LYS A 216 23.74 5.38 -3.86
N ASP A 217 24.66 5.84 -4.72
CA ASP A 217 24.52 7.14 -5.37
C ASP A 217 23.34 7.15 -6.36
N MET A 218 23.15 6.07 -7.12
CA MET A 218 21.99 5.90 -7.99
C MET A 218 20.69 5.81 -7.18
N HIS A 219 20.68 5.10 -6.04
CA HIS A 219 19.50 5.04 -5.18
C HIS A 219 19.16 6.44 -4.64
N GLU A 220 20.15 7.22 -4.21
CA GLU A 220 19.92 8.59 -3.77
C GLU A 220 19.40 9.47 -4.90
N GLU A 221 20.01 9.40 -6.08
CA GLU A 221 19.66 10.21 -7.24
C GLU A 221 18.24 9.94 -7.75
N PHE A 222 17.93 8.67 -8.03
CA PHE A 222 16.70 8.28 -8.71
C PHE A 222 15.51 8.03 -7.78
N ASP A 223 15.72 7.77 -6.47
CA ASP A 223 14.63 7.47 -5.55
C ASP A 223 14.57 8.45 -4.38
N ILE A 224 15.60 8.48 -3.51
CA ILE A 224 15.54 9.23 -2.26
C ILE A 224 15.27 10.73 -2.48
N ASN A 225 15.83 11.33 -3.53
CA ASN A 225 15.62 12.74 -3.85
C ASN A 225 14.17 13.05 -4.25
N TYR A 226 13.40 12.08 -4.71
CA TYR A 226 11.98 12.22 -5.05
C TYR A 226 11.06 11.94 -3.86
N MET A 227 11.59 11.32 -2.79
CA MET A 227 10.86 11.03 -1.56
C MET A 227 10.92 12.18 -0.54
N LYS A 228 11.84 13.11 -0.70
CA LYS A 228 11.99 14.33 0.12
C LYS A 228 10.96 15.37 -0.32
#